data_bde53e9721846605712986194a883b15
#
_entry.id   bde53e9721846605712986194a883b15
#
_cell.length_a   1.000
_cell.length_b   1.000
_cell.length_c   1.000
_cell.angle_alpha   90.00
_cell.angle_beta   90.00
_cell.angle_gamma   90.00
#
_symmetry.space_group_name_H-M   'P 1'
#
loop_
_entity.id
_entity.type
_entity.pdbx_description
1 polymer ?
#
loop_
_entity_poly.entity_id
_entity_poly.type
_entity_poly.pdbx_seq_one_letter_code
_entity_poly.pdbx_strand_id
1 'polypeptide(L)'
;MNPTDLKRYNALYEQHLTNLKLQGKRPATIDAYSRAVRRITAHFDRVPDTLTTADLKQFFASLIQTHSWSTIKLDRNGLQFFYRYTLGKQWKWLNIVKPPQVKRLPDILTPQQISSLIN
;
A
#
# COMPACT_ATOMS: atom_id res chain seq x y z
N MET A 1 20.36 4.60 -6.83
CA MET A 1 20.57 5.60 -5.76
C MET A 1 22.08 5.79 -5.54
N ASN A 2 22.48 7.01 -5.23
CA ASN A 2 23.86 7.26 -4.85
C ASN A 2 24.09 6.79 -3.40
N PRO A 3 25.37 6.74 -2.93
CA PRO A 3 25.66 6.23 -1.58
C PRO A 3 24.95 7.00 -0.45
N THR A 4 24.81 8.31 -0.60
CA THR A 4 24.14 9.15 0.40
C THR A 4 22.65 8.79 0.50
N ASP A 5 21.99 8.65 -0.65
CA ASP A 5 20.57 8.27 -0.70
C ASP A 5 20.36 6.85 -0.19
N LEU A 6 21.25 5.94 -0.51
CA LEU A 6 21.15 4.56 -0.03
C LEU A 6 21.25 4.51 1.50
N LYS A 7 22.15 5.28 2.07
CA LYS A 7 22.30 5.36 3.52
C LYS A 7 21.02 5.90 4.17
N ARG A 8 20.44 6.96 3.59
CA ARG A 8 19.19 7.52 4.09
C ARG A 8 18.04 6.53 3.96
N TYR A 9 17.96 5.85 2.84
CA TYR A 9 16.94 4.80 2.64
C TYR A 9 17.06 3.71 3.69
N ASN A 10 18.27 3.21 3.94
CA ASN A 10 18.48 2.16 4.92
C ASN A 10 18.05 2.60 6.32
N ALA A 11 18.33 3.85 6.71
CA ALA A 11 17.89 4.39 7.99
C ALA A 11 16.36 4.45 8.09
N LEU A 12 15.69 4.92 7.04
CA LEU A 12 14.24 4.97 6.99
C LEU A 12 13.61 3.56 7.01
N TYR A 13 14.22 2.62 6.33
CA TYR A 13 13.75 1.25 6.29
C TYR A 13 13.83 0.61 7.68
N GLU A 14 14.94 0.83 8.40
CA GLU A 14 15.08 0.34 9.78
C GLU A 14 14.04 0.97 10.71
N GLN A 15 13.75 2.26 10.55
CA GLN A 15 12.69 2.91 11.32
C GLN A 15 11.33 2.29 11.01
N HIS A 16 11.09 1.96 9.76
CA HIS A 16 9.84 1.31 9.35
C HIS A 16 9.68 -0.04 10.06
N LEU A 17 10.72 -0.86 10.06
CA LEU A 17 10.70 -2.15 10.74
C LEU A 17 10.44 -1.98 12.24
N THR A 18 11.11 -1.02 12.85
CA THR A 18 10.93 -0.72 14.27
C THR A 18 9.49 -0.29 14.57
N ASN A 19 8.94 0.60 13.75
CA ASN A 19 7.58 1.07 13.94
C ASN A 19 6.55 -0.06 13.79
N LEU A 20 6.78 -0.98 12.86
CA LEU A 20 5.91 -2.14 12.69
C LEU A 20 5.90 -3.00 13.95
N LYS A 21 7.06 -3.22 14.55
CA LYS A 21 7.18 -3.99 15.80
C LYS A 21 6.51 -3.26 16.96
N LEU A 22 6.73 -1.96 17.06
CA LEU A 22 6.15 -1.15 18.14
C LEU A 22 4.63 -1.09 18.07
N GLN A 23 4.06 -1.18 16.86
CA GLN A 23 2.61 -1.21 16.68
C GLN A 23 2.03 -2.63 16.83
N GLY A 24 2.85 -3.60 17.21
CA GLY A 24 2.38 -4.95 17.46
C GLY A 24 1.97 -5.72 16.22
N LYS A 25 2.53 -5.39 15.06
CA LYS A 25 2.20 -6.09 13.83
C LYS A 25 2.78 -7.50 13.84
N ARG A 26 2.03 -8.43 13.23
CA ARG A 26 2.46 -9.83 13.14
C ARG A 26 3.62 -9.97 12.14
N PRO A 27 4.45 -11.01 12.27
CA PRO A 27 5.57 -11.22 11.35
C PRO A 27 5.17 -11.23 9.88
N ALA A 28 4.04 -11.84 9.53
CA ALA A 28 3.56 -11.85 8.15
C ALA A 28 3.22 -10.44 7.65
N THR A 29 2.63 -9.61 8.51
CA THR A 29 2.32 -8.22 8.18
C THR A 29 3.59 -7.40 8.05
N ILE A 30 4.55 -7.60 8.96
CA ILE A 30 5.85 -6.91 8.88
C ILE A 30 6.53 -7.23 7.55
N ASP A 31 6.54 -8.49 7.15
CA ASP A 31 7.12 -8.91 5.87
C ASP A 31 6.41 -8.23 4.68
N ALA A 32 5.09 -8.26 4.67
CA ALA A 32 4.32 -7.70 3.56
C ALA A 32 4.50 -6.18 3.45
N TYR A 33 4.47 -5.48 4.58
CA TYR A 33 4.61 -4.02 4.60
C TYR A 33 6.04 -3.57 4.29
N SER A 34 7.02 -4.36 4.70
CA SER A 34 8.42 -4.10 4.36
C SER A 34 8.66 -4.32 2.86
N ARG A 35 8.05 -5.36 2.31
CA ARG A 35 8.14 -5.63 0.86
C ARG A 35 7.56 -4.50 0.04
N ALA A 36 6.47 -3.88 0.51
CA ALA A 36 5.86 -2.74 -0.17
C ALA A 36 6.85 -1.58 -0.31
N VAL A 37 7.57 -1.26 0.75
CA VAL A 37 8.58 -0.19 0.74
C VAL A 37 9.72 -0.54 -0.22
N ARG A 38 10.19 -1.79 -0.20
CA ARG A 38 11.25 -2.22 -1.12
C ARG A 38 10.79 -2.15 -2.57
N ARG A 39 9.55 -2.54 -2.83
CA ARG A 39 9.00 -2.56 -4.20
C ARG A 39 8.94 -1.15 -4.80
N ILE A 40 8.39 -0.18 -4.06
CA ILE A 40 8.28 1.17 -4.58
C ILE A 40 9.66 1.83 -4.75
N THR A 41 10.58 1.54 -3.83
CA THR A 41 11.95 2.06 -3.91
C THR A 41 12.65 1.52 -5.15
N ALA A 42 12.49 0.23 -5.43
CA ALA A 42 13.08 -0.38 -6.63
C ALA A 42 12.44 0.17 -7.92
N HIS A 43 11.14 0.44 -7.88
CA HIS A 43 10.42 0.95 -9.06
C HIS A 43 10.96 2.32 -9.50
N PHE A 44 11.20 3.21 -8.55
CA PHE A 44 11.65 4.56 -8.85
C PHE A 44 13.16 4.75 -8.75
N ASP A 45 13.87 3.82 -8.10
CA ASP A 45 15.28 3.95 -7.75
C ASP A 45 15.55 5.26 -7.00
N ARG A 46 14.65 5.61 -6.09
CA ARG A 46 14.72 6.84 -5.30
C ARG A 46 14.28 6.54 -3.87
N VAL A 47 14.76 7.36 -2.94
CA VAL A 47 14.30 7.27 -1.55
C VAL A 47 12.81 7.63 -1.49
N PRO A 48 11.96 6.81 -0.84
CA PRO A 48 10.52 7.03 -0.88
C PRO A 48 10.05 8.38 -0.34
N ASP A 49 10.84 9.04 0.51
CA ASP A 49 10.46 10.34 1.05
C ASP A 49 10.50 11.46 0.01
N THR A 50 11.09 11.21 -1.16
CA THR A 50 11.14 12.17 -2.26
C THR A 50 9.95 12.04 -3.23
N LEU A 51 9.10 11.04 -3.02
CA LEU A 51 7.99 10.76 -3.92
C LEU A 51 6.79 11.65 -3.60
N THR A 52 6.06 12.00 -4.65
CA THR A 52 4.83 12.80 -4.54
C THR A 52 3.61 11.90 -4.65
N THR A 53 2.41 12.45 -4.40
CA THR A 53 1.17 11.72 -4.61
C THR A 53 1.00 11.33 -6.07
N ALA A 54 1.47 12.16 -7.01
CA ALA A 54 1.44 11.84 -8.43
C ALA A 54 2.32 10.62 -8.74
N ASP A 55 3.50 10.54 -8.10
CA ASP A 55 4.38 9.38 -8.25
C ASP A 55 3.70 8.11 -7.74
N LEU A 56 3.02 8.19 -6.60
CA LEU A 56 2.30 7.05 -6.04
C LEU A 56 1.15 6.60 -6.93
N LYS A 57 0.42 7.54 -7.52
CA LYS A 57 -0.63 7.20 -8.49
C LYS A 57 -0.07 6.44 -9.68
N GLN A 58 1.07 6.88 -10.19
CA GLN A 58 1.75 6.23 -11.30
C GLN A 58 2.19 4.81 -10.91
N PHE A 59 2.75 4.65 -9.73
CA PHE A 59 3.18 3.35 -9.22
C PHE A 59 2.01 2.37 -9.14
N PHE A 60 0.90 2.79 -8.53
CA PHE A 60 -0.26 1.92 -8.38
C PHE A 60 -0.96 1.67 -9.72
N ALA A 61 -0.97 2.63 -10.64
CA ALA A 61 -1.51 2.39 -11.98
C ALA A 61 -0.72 1.30 -12.71
N SER A 62 0.60 1.28 -12.55
CA SER A 62 1.43 0.22 -13.09
C SER A 62 1.18 -1.12 -12.38
N LEU A 63 1.06 -1.08 -11.06
CA LEU A 63 0.89 -2.27 -10.25
C LEU A 63 -0.43 -2.99 -10.55
N ILE A 64 -1.49 -2.23 -10.81
CA ILE A 64 -2.82 -2.77 -11.13
C ILE A 64 -2.75 -3.68 -12.35
N GLN A 65 -1.87 -3.40 -13.30
CA GLN A 65 -1.78 -4.17 -14.55
C GLN A 65 -1.07 -5.51 -14.36
N THR A 66 -0.30 -5.67 -13.29
CA THR A 66 0.57 -6.84 -13.13
C THR A 66 0.28 -7.64 -11.85
N HIS A 67 -0.50 -7.10 -10.93
CA HIS A 67 -0.72 -7.73 -9.64
C HIS A 67 -2.21 -7.77 -9.29
N SER A 68 -2.57 -8.73 -8.42
CA SER A 68 -3.93 -8.84 -7.92
C SER A 68 -4.27 -7.71 -6.95
N TRP A 69 -5.55 -7.47 -6.75
CA TRP A 69 -6.00 -6.47 -5.78
C TRP A 69 -5.59 -6.80 -4.36
N SER A 70 -5.42 -8.08 -4.03
CA SER A 70 -4.90 -8.47 -2.72
C SER A 70 -3.50 -7.92 -2.49
N THR A 71 -2.63 -8.04 -3.51
CA THR A 71 -1.27 -7.49 -3.44
C THR A 71 -1.28 -5.98 -3.38
N ILE A 72 -2.11 -5.34 -4.22
CA ILE A 72 -2.23 -3.88 -4.25
C ILE A 72 -2.69 -3.34 -2.91
N LYS A 73 -3.67 -4.00 -2.29
CA LYS A 73 -4.18 -3.61 -0.99
C LYS A 73 -3.10 -3.71 0.09
N LEU A 74 -2.30 -4.77 0.07
CA LEU A 74 -1.20 -4.94 1.01
C LEU A 74 -0.12 -3.87 0.81
N ASP A 75 0.24 -3.58 -0.43
CA ASP A 75 1.22 -2.54 -0.73
C ASP A 75 0.70 -1.17 -0.32
N ARG A 76 -0.59 -0.88 -0.59
CA ARG A 76 -1.21 0.36 -0.17
C ARG A 76 -1.15 0.52 1.35
N ASN A 77 -1.55 -0.51 2.08
CA ASN A 77 -1.55 -0.47 3.54
C ASN A 77 -0.13 -0.32 4.10
N GLY A 78 0.83 -1.02 3.50
CA GLY A 78 2.23 -0.94 3.92
C GLY A 78 2.83 0.42 3.68
N LEU A 79 2.57 1.02 2.52
CA LEU A 79 3.06 2.36 2.20
C LEU A 79 2.35 3.42 3.05
N GLN A 80 1.06 3.25 3.29
CA GLN A 80 0.31 4.15 4.17
C GLN A 80 0.92 4.16 5.56
N PHE A 81 1.24 3.00 6.08
CA PHE A 81 1.89 2.88 7.38
C PHE A 81 3.26 3.55 7.38
N PHE A 82 4.06 3.30 6.35
CA PHE A 82 5.40 3.88 6.23
C PHE A 82 5.36 5.40 6.19
N TYR A 83 4.52 5.96 5.33
CA TYR A 83 4.44 7.41 5.19
C TYR A 83 3.89 8.07 6.45
N ARG A 84 2.96 7.43 7.13
CA ARG A 84 2.36 7.98 8.33
C ARG A 84 3.30 7.93 9.52
N TYR A 85 3.89 6.77 9.79
CA TYR A 85 4.64 6.55 11.04
C TYR A 85 6.13 6.86 10.90
N THR A 86 6.70 6.66 9.74
CA THR A 86 8.13 6.90 9.54
C THR A 86 8.39 8.30 8.98
N LEU A 87 7.60 8.74 8.01
CA LEU A 87 7.81 10.04 7.36
C LEU A 87 6.90 11.14 7.91
N GLY A 88 5.86 10.78 8.65
CA GLY A 88 4.93 11.76 9.23
C GLY A 88 4.05 12.46 8.21
N LYS A 89 3.81 11.84 7.06
CA LYS A 89 2.98 12.42 6.01
C LYS A 89 1.57 11.87 6.10
N GLN A 90 0.57 12.77 6.08
CA GLN A 90 -0.84 12.40 6.14
C GLN A 90 -1.48 12.68 4.80
N TRP A 91 -1.41 11.70 3.91
CA TRP A 91 -2.00 11.80 2.58
C TRP A 91 -3.38 11.15 2.56
N LYS A 92 -4.22 11.65 1.65
CA LYS A 92 -5.54 11.05 1.41
C LYS A 92 -5.38 9.88 0.45
N TRP A 93 -5.13 8.70 0.99
CA TRP A 93 -4.83 7.51 0.21
C TRP A 93 -5.96 7.07 -0.69
N LEU A 94 -7.22 7.38 -0.34
CA LEU A 94 -8.35 7.09 -1.20
C LEU A 94 -8.28 7.88 -2.52
N ASN A 95 -7.60 9.01 -2.52
CA ASN A 95 -7.39 9.79 -3.74
C ASN A 95 -6.21 9.28 -4.57
N ILE A 96 -5.37 8.42 -4.00
CA ILE A 96 -4.22 7.83 -4.69
C ILE A 96 -4.62 6.51 -5.32
N VAL A 97 -5.16 5.60 -4.53
CA VAL A 97 -5.64 4.30 -5.00
C VAL A 97 -6.84 3.89 -4.16
N LYS A 98 -7.91 3.52 -4.82
CA LYS A 98 -9.12 3.04 -4.18
C LYS A 98 -9.38 1.62 -4.69
N PRO A 99 -9.40 0.63 -3.80
CA PRO A 99 -9.74 -0.73 -4.21
C PRO A 99 -11.15 -0.76 -4.78
N PRO A 100 -11.41 -1.64 -5.76
CA PRO A 100 -12.76 -1.76 -6.30
C PRO A 100 -13.70 -2.21 -5.19
N GLN A 101 -14.87 -1.60 -5.14
CA GLN A 101 -15.90 -2.05 -4.21
C GLN A 101 -16.51 -3.33 -4.77
N VAL A 102 -16.45 -4.37 -3.99
CA VAL A 102 -17.09 -5.62 -4.35
C VAL A 102 -18.57 -5.46 -4.05
N LYS A 103 -19.37 -5.32 -5.10
CA LYS A 103 -20.83 -5.38 -4.98
C LYS A 103 -21.23 -6.83 -5.06
N ARG A 104 -21.80 -7.27 -4.09
CA ARG A 104 -22.28 -8.63 -4.08
C ARG A 104 -23.68 -8.70 -4.55
N LEU A 105 -23.24 -8.87 -4.99
CA LEU A 105 -23.87 -8.94 -5.26
C LEU A 105 -24.64 -9.39 -4.97
N PRO A 106 -24.60 -9.20 -4.78
CA PRO A 106 -25.12 -9.54 -4.50
C PRO A 106 -25.58 -10.24 -4.49
N ASP A 107 -25.69 -10.16 -4.59
CA ASP A 107 -25.72 -10.71 -4.30
C ASP A 107 -26.28 -11.24 -4.17
N ILE A 108 -26.83 -11.38 -4.35
CA ILE A 108 -27.15 -11.63 -3.95
C ILE A 108 -27.85 -11.81 -3.97
N LEU A 109 -28.44 -11.76 -4.16
CA LEU A 109 -28.80 -11.63 -3.83
C LEU A 109 -29.49 -11.88 -3.97
N THR A 110 -30.08 -12.14 -4.17
CA THR A 110 -30.45 -12.10 -3.88
C THR A 110 -31.16 -12.11 -4.15
N PRO A 111 -31.84 -12.60 -4.33
CA PRO A 111 -32.30 -12.43 -4.19
C PRO A 111 -32.89 -12.24 -4.47
N GLN A 112 -33.24 -12.46 -4.57
CA GLN A 112 -33.30 -12.06 -4.22
C GLN A 112 -33.26 -11.67 -4.45
N GLN A 113 -33.68 -12.02 -4.54
CA GLN A 113 -33.38 -11.44 -4.32
C GLN A 113 -33.41 -11.30 -4.68
N ILE A 114 -34.09 -11.86 -4.97
CA ILE A 114 -33.98 -11.46 -4.86
C ILE A 114 -34.25 -11.39 -5.14
N SER A 115 -34.96 -11.93 -5.12
CA SER A 115 -34.89 -11.62 -4.71
C SER A 115 -34.94 -11.27 -4.90
N SER A 116 -35.49 -11.61 -5.05
CA SER A 116 -35.13 -11.02 -4.67
C SER A 116 -34.97 -10.66 -5.04
N LEU A 117 -35.47 -10.96 -5.28
CA LEU A 117 -34.98 -10.36 -5.14
C LEU A 117 -34.99 -10.24 -5.44
N ILE A 118 -35.43 -10.75 -5.47
CA ILE A 118 -35.11 -10.32 -5.21
C ILE A 118 -35.11 -10.14 -5.32
N ASN A 119 -35.68 -10.53 -5.54
CA ASN A 119 -35.20 -10.11 -4.99
C ASN A 119 -35.08 -9.70 -5.05
#